data_e922cbd3a74331ebe324361e057e9523
#
_entry.id   e922cbd3a74331ebe324361e057e9523
#
_cell.length_a   1.000
_cell.length_b   1.000
_cell.length_c   1.000
_cell.angle_alpha   90.00
_cell.angle_beta   90.00
_cell.angle_gamma   90.00
#
_symmetry.space_group_name_H-M   'P 1'
#
loop_
_entity.id
_entity.type
_entity.pdbx_description
1 polymer ?
#
loop_
_entity_poly.entity_id
_entity_poly.type
_entity_poly.pdbx_seq_one_letter_code
_entity_poly.pdbx_strand_id
1 'polypeptide(L)'
;MRNKKVLVSGCYDLLHSGHIAFFKEAARYGDLYVSVGSDENIQLLKDHGPHFSEQERVYMVNAVKYVKEAFVATGSGMLDYEPGMARVKPDYFVVNHDGFDEQKQELCDKYGVELVLLERIPEDGLQPQSSTEIKRELSLPTRVCLAGGWLDQPWVSKIYPGPVVVAAIQPTVDFEDRCGMASSSRKVAKKIWGDRLPNGDPEENARILFGAENPPGSSYVSGSQDQLGLFMPGVNQLCYDGHFWPHQINSTVDKETCDWLSKVLHMVYFQKRPDGYNPLLEQNITKDGVKKLADSGELCWQSILKRDVKGLGRALTTTLEAWSEILPLTVPDYCWEEIKKYDDHPGAVFSGSGGGYVVIASEEPIEGALKVKVRY
;
A
#
# COMPACT_ATOMS: atom_id res chain seq x y z
N MET A 1 -12.75 32.72 38.36
CA MET A 1 -13.03 31.29 38.17
C MET A 1 -11.77 30.62 37.62
N ARG A 2 -11.38 29.42 38.10
CA ARG A 2 -10.27 28.66 37.55
C ARG A 2 -10.66 28.21 36.16
N ASN A 3 -9.78 28.39 35.14
CA ASN A 3 -9.99 27.80 33.83
C ASN A 3 -10.06 26.28 33.97
N LYS A 4 -11.04 25.66 33.33
CA LYS A 4 -11.13 24.20 33.25
C LYS A 4 -9.92 23.66 32.50
N LYS A 5 -9.50 22.45 32.85
CA LYS A 5 -8.38 21.78 32.23
C LYS A 5 -8.88 20.61 31.39
N VAL A 6 -8.30 20.46 30.21
CA VAL A 6 -8.59 19.37 29.27
C VAL A 6 -7.34 18.56 29.07
N LEU A 7 -7.45 17.25 29.11
CA LEU A 7 -6.38 16.33 28.73
C LEU A 7 -6.78 15.55 27.48
N VAL A 8 -5.83 15.39 26.57
CA VAL A 8 -5.90 14.44 25.44
C VAL A 8 -4.62 13.60 25.40
N SER A 9 -4.70 12.42 24.83
CA SER A 9 -3.55 11.54 24.67
C SER A 9 -3.44 11.01 23.24
N GLY A 10 -2.20 10.76 22.76
CA GLY A 10 -1.96 10.15 21.47
C GLY A 10 -0.47 10.09 21.10
N CYS A 11 -0.17 9.39 20.01
CA CYS A 11 1.21 9.27 19.52
C CYS A 11 1.72 10.54 18.85
N TYR A 12 0.90 11.21 18.06
CA TYR A 12 1.21 12.43 17.28
C TYR A 12 2.50 12.34 16.45
N ASP A 13 2.82 11.16 15.95
CA ASP A 13 4.07 10.85 15.25
C ASP A 13 4.22 11.61 13.92
N LEU A 14 3.15 11.70 13.13
CA LEU A 14 3.07 12.55 11.94
C LEU A 14 1.98 13.58 12.19
N LEU A 15 2.34 14.73 12.73
CA LEU A 15 1.37 15.80 13.01
C LEU A 15 0.77 16.32 11.70
N HIS A 16 -0.55 16.29 11.61
CA HIS A 16 -1.31 16.69 10.41
C HIS A 16 -2.57 17.49 10.76
N SER A 17 -3.26 18.03 9.74
CA SER A 17 -4.43 18.90 9.92
C SER A 17 -5.53 18.28 10.80
N GLY A 18 -5.75 16.96 10.73
CA GLY A 18 -6.72 16.26 11.56
C GLY A 18 -6.39 16.33 13.07
N HIS A 19 -5.10 16.26 13.45
CA HIS A 19 -4.69 16.49 14.83
C HIS A 19 -4.93 17.94 15.26
N ILE A 20 -4.65 18.91 14.38
CA ILE A 20 -4.86 20.33 14.69
C ILE A 20 -6.35 20.62 14.87
N ALA A 21 -7.22 20.07 14.01
CA ALA A 21 -8.67 20.20 14.14
C ALA A 21 -9.16 19.59 15.48
N PHE A 22 -8.66 18.41 15.85
CA PHE A 22 -8.98 17.77 17.14
C PHE A 22 -8.53 18.66 18.31
N PHE A 23 -7.32 19.21 18.30
CA PHE A 23 -6.86 20.11 19.36
C PHE A 23 -7.70 21.38 19.44
N LYS A 24 -8.11 21.93 18.29
CA LYS A 24 -9.00 23.10 18.24
C LYS A 24 -10.34 22.82 18.94
N GLU A 25 -10.95 21.68 18.65
CA GLU A 25 -12.24 21.30 19.26
C GLU A 25 -12.07 20.98 20.76
N ALA A 26 -11.03 20.21 21.15
CA ALA A 26 -10.77 19.88 22.54
C ALA A 26 -10.51 21.15 23.38
N ALA A 27 -9.80 22.14 22.84
CA ALA A 27 -9.51 23.41 23.53
C ALA A 27 -10.76 24.27 23.84
N ARG A 28 -11.93 23.95 23.25
CA ARG A 28 -13.19 24.60 23.58
C ARG A 28 -13.69 24.28 25.00
N TYR A 29 -13.21 23.16 25.56
CA TYR A 29 -13.57 22.72 26.90
C TYR A 29 -12.69 23.33 28.00
N GLY A 30 -11.54 23.93 27.66
CA GLY A 30 -10.64 24.58 28.60
C GLY A 30 -9.17 24.63 28.14
N ASP A 31 -8.27 24.88 29.09
CA ASP A 31 -6.82 24.85 28.85
C ASP A 31 -6.38 23.43 28.46
N LEU A 32 -5.91 23.25 27.22
CA LEU A 32 -5.59 21.95 26.64
C LEU A 32 -4.18 21.47 27.02
N TYR A 33 -4.10 20.33 27.66
CA TYR A 33 -2.90 19.58 27.96
C TYR A 33 -2.84 18.33 27.07
N VAL A 34 -1.66 18.01 26.53
CA VAL A 34 -1.48 16.88 25.59
C VAL A 34 -0.45 15.91 26.15
N SER A 35 -0.87 14.67 26.42
CA SER A 35 0.02 13.57 26.75
C SER A 35 0.48 12.88 25.47
N VAL A 36 1.78 12.96 25.16
CA VAL A 36 2.39 12.37 23.97
C VAL A 36 2.99 11.03 24.32
N GLY A 37 2.58 9.94 23.69
CA GLY A 37 3.10 8.60 23.95
C GLY A 37 4.62 8.54 23.80
N SER A 38 5.34 7.86 24.71
CA SER A 38 6.79 7.69 24.65
C SER A 38 7.21 6.82 23.47
N ASP A 39 8.46 6.96 23.03
CA ASP A 39 9.02 6.12 21.95
C ASP A 39 9.00 4.64 22.34
N GLU A 40 9.32 4.33 23.58
CA GLU A 40 9.28 2.97 24.13
C GLU A 40 7.86 2.38 24.10
N ASN A 41 6.84 3.16 24.51
CA ASN A 41 5.47 2.71 24.53
C ASN A 41 4.90 2.53 23.14
N ILE A 42 5.28 3.38 22.16
CA ILE A 42 4.90 3.20 20.76
C ILE A 42 5.52 1.92 20.21
N GLN A 43 6.79 1.65 20.48
CA GLN A 43 7.45 0.40 20.07
C GLN A 43 6.75 -0.82 20.69
N LEU A 44 6.36 -0.74 21.97
CA LEU A 44 5.64 -1.82 22.66
C LEU A 44 4.27 -2.12 22.02
N LEU A 45 3.51 -1.08 21.68
CA LEU A 45 2.12 -1.23 21.20
C LEU A 45 2.00 -1.48 19.68
N LYS A 46 2.98 -1.04 18.88
CA LYS A 46 2.90 -1.06 17.41
C LYS A 46 3.94 -1.91 16.71
N ASP A 47 4.82 -2.55 17.48
CA ASP A 47 5.90 -3.39 16.97
C ASP A 47 6.90 -2.64 16.04
N HIS A 48 6.86 -1.30 16.09
CA HIS A 48 7.78 -0.40 15.38
C HIS A 48 7.89 0.95 16.10
N GLY A 49 9.07 1.57 16.02
CA GLY A 49 9.31 2.90 16.56
C GLY A 49 8.57 4.01 15.78
N PRO A 50 8.44 5.21 16.38
CA PRO A 50 7.91 6.37 15.69
C PRO A 50 8.91 6.93 14.66
N HIS A 51 8.44 7.82 13.77
CA HIS A 51 9.28 8.55 12.81
C HIS A 51 10.06 9.68 13.48
N PHE A 52 9.40 10.37 14.40
CA PHE A 52 9.97 11.48 15.17
C PHE A 52 10.13 11.06 16.63
N SER A 53 11.25 11.44 17.24
CA SER A 53 11.47 11.21 18.67
C SER A 53 10.38 11.87 19.54
N GLU A 54 10.16 11.34 20.72
CA GLU A 54 9.18 11.90 21.65
C GLU A 54 9.43 13.39 21.94
N GLN A 55 10.71 13.82 21.98
CA GLN A 55 11.10 15.21 22.18
C GLN A 55 10.66 16.10 21.02
N GLU A 56 10.87 15.64 19.76
CA GLU A 56 10.42 16.38 18.57
C GLU A 56 8.90 16.45 18.51
N ARG A 57 8.21 15.34 18.83
CA ARG A 57 6.76 15.30 18.85
C ARG A 57 6.16 16.24 19.88
N VAL A 58 6.71 16.26 21.09
CA VAL A 58 6.32 17.22 22.15
C VAL A 58 6.60 18.66 21.70
N TYR A 59 7.76 18.92 21.08
CA TYR A 59 8.10 20.24 20.57
C TYR A 59 7.09 20.73 19.53
N MET A 60 6.76 19.90 18.55
CA MET A 60 5.78 20.23 17.51
C MET A 60 4.37 20.46 18.09
N VAL A 61 3.93 19.61 19.02
CA VAL A 61 2.62 19.73 19.64
C VAL A 61 2.53 21.00 20.50
N ASN A 62 3.58 21.33 21.24
CA ASN A 62 3.65 22.59 22.02
C ASN A 62 3.60 23.86 21.15
N ALA A 63 4.04 23.79 19.90
CA ALA A 63 3.96 24.91 18.96
C ALA A 63 2.53 25.15 18.42
N VAL A 64 1.59 24.24 18.68
CA VAL A 64 0.19 24.40 18.24
C VAL A 64 -0.52 25.40 19.14
N LYS A 65 -1.06 26.46 18.55
CA LYS A 65 -1.68 27.58 19.28
C LYS A 65 -2.83 27.21 20.22
N TYR A 66 -3.42 26.05 20.08
CA TYR A 66 -4.49 25.56 20.94
C TYR A 66 -4.01 24.81 22.17
N VAL A 67 -2.74 24.42 22.19
CA VAL A 67 -2.13 23.61 23.24
C VAL A 67 -1.52 24.51 24.31
N LYS A 68 -1.89 24.25 25.55
CA LYS A 68 -1.34 24.95 26.73
C LYS A 68 0.01 24.35 27.12
N GLU A 69 0.10 23.03 27.12
CA GLU A 69 1.28 22.27 27.46
C GLU A 69 1.20 20.86 26.85
N ALA A 70 2.28 20.40 26.24
CA ALA A 70 2.46 19.00 25.86
C ALA A 70 3.64 18.40 26.63
N PHE A 71 3.53 17.11 26.97
CA PHE A 71 4.55 16.38 27.72
C PHE A 71 4.56 14.91 27.32
N VAL A 72 5.69 14.23 27.52
CA VAL A 72 5.82 12.80 27.28
C VAL A 72 5.02 12.02 28.34
N ALA A 73 4.23 11.04 27.91
CA ALA A 73 3.58 10.09 28.79
C ALA A 73 4.64 9.23 29.50
N THR A 74 4.48 9.04 30.80
CA THR A 74 5.41 8.25 31.62
C THR A 74 4.85 6.90 32.08
N GLY A 75 3.63 6.57 31.65
CA GLY A 75 3.04 5.26 31.83
C GLY A 75 3.41 4.28 30.71
N SER A 76 2.82 3.10 30.72
CA SER A 76 3.03 2.05 29.72
C SER A 76 1.72 1.40 29.32
N GLY A 77 1.65 0.81 28.14
CA GLY A 77 0.46 0.16 27.60
C GLY A 77 -0.58 1.16 27.07
N MET A 78 -1.83 0.71 27.00
CA MET A 78 -2.94 1.49 26.42
C MET A 78 -3.32 2.74 27.25
N LEU A 79 -3.02 2.74 28.55
CA LEU A 79 -3.34 3.82 29.49
C LEU A 79 -2.05 4.58 29.93
N ASP A 80 -1.08 4.70 29.05
CA ASP A 80 0.21 5.35 29.30
C ASP A 80 0.10 6.80 29.84
N TYR A 81 -1.02 7.44 29.60
CA TYR A 81 -1.33 8.81 30.04
C TYR A 81 -1.87 8.90 31.47
N GLU A 82 -2.10 7.80 32.19
CA GLU A 82 -2.63 7.80 33.57
C GLU A 82 -1.79 8.66 34.52
N PRO A 83 -0.43 8.59 34.54
CA PRO A 83 0.38 9.49 35.36
C PRO A 83 0.18 10.97 35.00
N GLY A 84 -0.03 11.25 33.71
CA GLY A 84 -0.35 12.59 33.22
C GLY A 84 -1.70 13.10 33.73
N MET A 85 -2.71 12.22 33.79
CA MET A 85 -4.03 12.52 34.37
C MET A 85 -3.91 12.88 35.85
N ALA A 86 -3.14 12.11 36.62
CA ALA A 86 -2.85 12.41 38.04
C ALA A 86 -2.11 13.75 38.23
N ARG A 87 -1.18 14.08 37.33
CA ARG A 87 -0.38 15.33 37.34
C ARG A 87 -1.24 16.56 37.01
N VAL A 88 -1.95 16.51 35.87
CA VAL A 88 -2.72 17.63 35.32
C VAL A 88 -3.99 17.88 36.15
N LYS A 89 -4.62 16.81 36.62
CA LYS A 89 -5.94 16.81 37.28
C LYS A 89 -6.97 17.53 36.38
N PRO A 90 -7.24 17.00 35.18
CA PRO A 90 -8.13 17.63 34.23
C PRO A 90 -9.59 17.56 34.70
N ASP A 91 -10.41 18.49 34.23
CA ASP A 91 -11.86 18.43 34.39
C ASP A 91 -12.46 17.53 33.28
N TYR A 92 -11.81 17.50 32.10
CA TYR A 92 -12.24 16.72 30.94
C TYR A 92 -11.09 15.89 30.36
N PHE A 93 -11.41 14.65 29.98
CA PHE A 93 -10.57 13.85 29.09
C PHE A 93 -11.29 13.71 27.76
N VAL A 94 -10.65 14.15 26.66
CA VAL A 94 -11.29 14.23 25.35
C VAL A 94 -10.65 13.21 24.40
N VAL A 95 -11.49 12.40 23.76
CA VAL A 95 -11.08 11.40 22.75
C VAL A 95 -12.01 11.48 21.54
N ASN A 96 -11.55 11.00 20.38
CA ASN A 96 -12.46 10.78 19.26
C ASN A 96 -13.25 9.48 19.46
N HIS A 97 -14.45 9.38 18.88
CA HIS A 97 -15.32 8.21 18.98
C HIS A 97 -14.60 6.89 18.64
N ASP A 98 -13.76 6.90 17.61
CA ASP A 98 -12.97 5.73 17.18
C ASP A 98 -11.79 5.39 18.11
N GLY A 99 -11.47 6.26 19.03
CA GLY A 99 -10.48 6.05 20.09
C GLY A 99 -11.09 5.68 21.44
N PHE A 100 -12.38 5.51 21.53
CA PHE A 100 -13.06 5.12 22.77
C PHE A 100 -12.86 3.64 23.08
N ASP A 101 -12.67 3.34 24.37
CA ASP A 101 -12.77 2.01 24.96
C ASP A 101 -13.25 2.12 26.42
N GLU A 102 -13.76 1.02 26.97
CA GLU A 102 -14.32 0.96 28.33
C GLU A 102 -13.25 1.27 29.41
N GLN A 103 -11.99 0.88 29.20
CA GLN A 103 -10.92 1.14 30.15
C GLN A 103 -10.66 2.64 30.33
N LYS A 104 -10.87 3.44 29.26
CA LYS A 104 -10.78 4.91 29.35
C LYS A 104 -11.90 5.49 30.20
N GLN A 105 -13.11 4.97 30.08
CA GLN A 105 -14.22 5.38 30.93
C GLN A 105 -13.94 5.04 32.39
N GLU A 106 -13.54 3.81 32.68
CA GLU A 106 -13.21 3.37 34.06
C GLU A 106 -12.09 4.24 34.67
N LEU A 107 -11.07 4.60 33.88
CA LEU A 107 -10.00 5.49 34.36
C LEU A 107 -10.54 6.90 34.65
N CYS A 108 -11.38 7.44 33.80
CA CYS A 108 -12.01 8.74 34.02
C CYS A 108 -12.86 8.74 35.29
N ASP A 109 -13.64 7.69 35.51
CA ASP A 109 -14.49 7.52 36.73
C ASP A 109 -13.60 7.45 37.98
N LYS A 110 -12.50 6.70 37.93
CA LYS A 110 -11.49 6.60 39.02
C LYS A 110 -10.94 7.97 39.44
N TYR A 111 -10.72 8.87 38.51
CA TYR A 111 -10.13 10.19 38.75
C TYR A 111 -11.19 11.31 38.88
N GLY A 112 -12.46 11.00 38.71
CA GLY A 112 -13.56 12.00 38.74
C GLY A 112 -13.46 12.98 37.55
N VAL A 113 -13.04 12.51 36.39
CA VAL A 113 -12.83 13.27 35.15
C VAL A 113 -13.98 12.96 34.19
N GLU A 114 -14.56 13.97 33.57
CA GLU A 114 -15.60 13.78 32.57
C GLU A 114 -15.00 13.37 31.24
N LEU A 115 -15.44 12.20 30.68
CA LEU A 115 -15.03 11.75 29.35
C LEU A 115 -15.89 12.42 28.28
N VAL A 116 -15.25 13.06 27.30
CA VAL A 116 -15.91 13.73 26.17
C VAL A 116 -15.52 13.03 24.88
N LEU A 117 -16.52 12.63 24.10
CA LEU A 117 -16.34 12.01 22.78
C LEU A 117 -16.55 13.04 21.68
N LEU A 118 -15.58 13.17 20.77
CA LEU A 118 -15.65 14.05 19.61
C LEU A 118 -15.74 13.26 18.30
N GLU A 119 -16.45 13.82 17.33
CA GLU A 119 -16.40 13.35 15.95
C GLU A 119 -15.15 13.85 15.24
N ARG A 120 -14.60 13.02 14.33
CA ARG A 120 -13.50 13.44 13.47
C ARG A 120 -14.01 14.32 12.33
N ILE A 121 -14.03 15.61 12.55
CA ILE A 121 -14.44 16.58 11.53
C ILE A 121 -13.19 17.32 11.05
N PRO A 122 -12.83 17.22 9.74
CA PRO A 122 -11.74 18.01 9.19
C PRO A 122 -12.07 19.50 9.25
N GLU A 123 -11.05 20.36 9.26
CA GLU A 123 -11.23 21.81 9.14
C GLU A 123 -11.82 22.14 7.76
N ASP A 124 -12.65 23.18 7.68
CA ASP A 124 -13.31 23.58 6.45
C ASP A 124 -12.31 23.75 5.27
N GLY A 125 -12.64 23.13 4.14
CA GLY A 125 -11.81 23.13 2.95
C GLY A 125 -10.63 22.14 2.96
N LEU A 126 -10.44 21.37 4.03
CA LEU A 126 -9.40 20.35 4.10
C LEU A 126 -9.99 18.95 3.97
N GLN A 127 -9.20 18.04 3.38
CA GLN A 127 -9.55 16.62 3.33
C GLN A 127 -9.22 15.94 4.66
N PRO A 128 -9.98 14.89 5.05
CA PRO A 128 -9.61 14.05 6.18
C PRO A 128 -8.19 13.49 6.02
N GLN A 129 -7.42 13.49 7.08
CA GLN A 129 -6.04 12.97 7.11
C GLN A 129 -5.90 11.93 8.21
N SER A 130 -5.08 10.92 7.95
CA SER A 130 -4.72 9.86 8.88
C SER A 130 -3.22 9.63 8.86
N SER A 131 -2.59 9.56 10.04
CA SER A 131 -1.17 9.21 10.16
C SER A 131 -0.85 7.87 9.50
N THR A 132 -1.78 6.91 9.54
CA THR A 132 -1.62 5.61 8.89
C THR A 132 -1.61 5.75 7.36
N GLU A 133 -2.49 6.58 6.78
CA GLU A 133 -2.50 6.83 5.34
C GLU A 133 -1.23 7.56 4.89
N ILE A 134 -0.81 8.59 5.63
CA ILE A 134 0.45 9.31 5.35
C ILE A 134 1.65 8.35 5.41
N LYS A 135 1.72 7.47 6.42
CA LYS A 135 2.78 6.44 6.50
C LYS A 135 2.78 5.50 5.31
N ARG A 136 1.60 5.07 4.87
CA ARG A 136 1.45 4.22 3.68
C ARG A 136 1.88 4.96 2.41
N GLU A 137 1.58 6.24 2.29
CA GLU A 137 2.03 7.06 1.16
C GLU A 137 3.56 7.22 1.08
N LEU A 138 4.22 7.25 2.23
CA LEU A 138 5.68 7.34 2.32
C LEU A 138 6.38 5.97 2.28
N SER A 139 5.63 4.86 2.42
CA SER A 139 6.19 3.52 2.41
C SER A 139 6.53 3.04 1.00
N LEU A 140 7.40 2.03 0.91
CA LEU A 140 7.66 1.34 -0.35
C LEU A 140 6.35 0.85 -0.96
N PRO A 141 6.06 1.21 -2.21
CA PRO A 141 4.87 0.73 -2.90
C PRO A 141 4.89 -0.78 -3.09
N THR A 142 3.81 -1.31 -3.61
CA THR A 142 3.77 -2.64 -4.19
C THR A 142 3.46 -2.52 -5.68
N ARG A 143 3.56 -3.62 -6.42
CA ARG A 143 3.34 -3.65 -7.85
C ARG A 143 2.30 -4.69 -8.21
N VAL A 144 1.36 -4.34 -9.09
CA VAL A 144 0.51 -5.30 -9.79
C VAL A 144 0.94 -5.40 -11.25
N CYS A 145 1.13 -6.63 -11.74
CA CYS A 145 1.27 -6.90 -13.17
C CYS A 145 -0.12 -7.09 -13.76
N LEU A 146 -0.47 -6.25 -14.72
CA LEU A 146 -1.78 -6.28 -15.37
C LEU A 146 -1.76 -7.17 -16.61
N ALA A 147 -0.73 -7.07 -17.44
CA ALA A 147 -0.62 -7.87 -18.67
C ALA A 147 0.84 -8.05 -19.09
N GLY A 148 1.08 -9.04 -19.94
CA GLY A 148 2.38 -9.26 -20.58
C GLY A 148 3.47 -9.86 -19.68
N GLY A 149 3.17 -10.20 -18.42
CA GLY A 149 4.14 -10.79 -17.50
C GLY A 149 4.85 -12.01 -18.12
N TRP A 150 6.10 -12.25 -17.81
CA TRP A 150 7.08 -13.14 -18.44
C TRP A 150 7.81 -12.57 -19.67
N LEU A 151 7.32 -11.52 -20.33
CA LEU A 151 8.10 -10.88 -21.42
C LEU A 151 9.38 -10.19 -20.91
N ASP A 152 9.49 -9.91 -19.61
CA ASP A 152 10.72 -9.44 -18.95
C ASP A 152 11.80 -10.53 -18.85
N GLN A 153 11.50 -11.76 -19.31
CA GLN A 153 12.47 -12.82 -19.45
C GLN A 153 13.00 -12.88 -20.89
N PRO A 154 14.32 -12.77 -21.11
CA PRO A 154 14.91 -12.75 -22.45
C PRO A 154 14.58 -13.98 -23.31
N TRP A 155 14.42 -15.15 -22.68
CA TRP A 155 14.08 -16.40 -23.39
C TRP A 155 12.63 -16.42 -23.89
N VAL A 156 11.75 -15.51 -23.40
CA VAL A 156 10.40 -15.28 -23.94
C VAL A 156 10.44 -14.15 -24.98
N SER A 157 10.89 -12.95 -24.60
CA SER A 157 10.80 -11.76 -25.45
C SER A 157 11.71 -11.79 -26.68
N LYS A 158 12.73 -12.67 -26.75
CA LYS A 158 13.49 -12.95 -27.97
C LYS A 158 12.67 -13.64 -29.06
N ILE A 159 11.64 -14.40 -28.68
CA ILE A 159 10.78 -15.11 -29.62
C ILE A 159 9.80 -14.13 -30.28
N TYR A 160 9.22 -13.25 -29.46
CA TYR A 160 8.39 -12.15 -29.92
C TYR A 160 8.48 -10.99 -28.91
N PRO A 161 8.99 -9.82 -29.32
CA PRO A 161 9.07 -8.64 -28.45
C PRO A 161 7.70 -8.14 -28.04
N GLY A 162 7.61 -7.52 -26.86
CA GLY A 162 6.35 -6.94 -26.41
C GLY A 162 6.41 -6.31 -25.02
N PRO A 163 5.32 -5.65 -24.63
CA PRO A 163 5.27 -4.92 -23.37
C PRO A 163 4.71 -5.75 -22.21
N VAL A 164 5.30 -5.52 -21.04
CA VAL A 164 4.68 -5.81 -19.74
C VAL A 164 4.04 -4.53 -19.22
N VAL A 165 2.79 -4.59 -18.77
CA VAL A 165 2.12 -3.45 -18.14
C VAL A 165 2.01 -3.67 -16.65
N VAL A 166 2.61 -2.76 -15.89
CA VAL A 166 2.61 -2.78 -14.42
C VAL A 166 2.07 -1.48 -13.87
N ALA A 167 1.41 -1.55 -12.72
CA ALA A 167 1.00 -0.37 -11.96
C ALA A 167 1.64 -0.39 -10.58
N ALA A 168 2.23 0.73 -10.19
CA ALA A 168 2.65 0.98 -8.82
C ALA A 168 1.40 1.26 -7.98
N ILE A 169 1.17 0.47 -6.95
CA ILE A 169 0.03 0.67 -6.07
C ILE A 169 0.47 0.93 -4.64
N GLN A 170 -0.27 1.80 -3.97
CA GLN A 170 -0.06 2.07 -2.57
C GLN A 170 -0.50 0.85 -1.76
N PRO A 171 0.33 0.34 -0.83
CA PRO A 171 -0.08 -0.76 0.01
C PRO A 171 -1.20 -0.29 0.96
N THR A 172 -2.44 -0.69 0.66
CA THR A 172 -3.62 -0.41 1.50
C THR A 172 -3.78 -1.45 2.62
N VAL A 173 -3.12 -2.60 2.45
CA VAL A 173 -3.03 -3.70 3.40
C VAL A 173 -1.60 -4.26 3.40
N ASP A 174 -1.25 -5.09 4.37
CA ASP A 174 -0.04 -5.89 4.33
C ASP A 174 -0.29 -7.10 3.42
N PHE A 175 0.27 -7.03 2.20
CA PHE A 175 0.15 -8.12 1.24
C PHE A 175 0.98 -9.32 1.69
N GLU A 176 0.35 -10.50 1.65
CA GLU A 176 1.03 -11.73 2.05
C GLU A 176 2.21 -12.09 1.13
N ASP A 177 3.16 -12.82 1.70
CA ASP A 177 4.28 -13.38 0.96
C ASP A 177 3.82 -14.39 -0.08
N ARG A 178 4.55 -14.47 -1.22
CA ARG A 178 4.31 -15.44 -2.29
C ARG A 178 2.95 -15.28 -2.98
N CYS A 179 2.35 -14.10 -2.88
CA CYS A 179 1.07 -13.77 -3.52
C CYS A 179 1.22 -12.91 -4.79
N GLY A 180 2.37 -12.92 -5.45
CA GLY A 180 2.68 -12.00 -6.54
C GLY A 180 3.03 -10.62 -5.98
N MET A 181 2.53 -9.54 -6.49
CA MET A 181 2.63 -8.20 -5.93
C MET A 181 4.06 -7.68 -5.68
N ALA A 182 5.08 -8.30 -6.34
CA ALA A 182 6.50 -8.03 -6.11
C ALA A 182 6.95 -8.18 -4.64
N SER A 183 6.34 -9.08 -3.86
CA SER A 183 6.61 -9.21 -2.43
C SER A 183 8.07 -9.60 -2.11
N SER A 184 8.70 -10.44 -2.93
CA SER A 184 10.13 -10.80 -2.79
C SER A 184 11.04 -9.61 -3.03
N SER A 185 10.85 -8.87 -4.12
CA SER A 185 11.63 -7.68 -4.46
C SER A 185 11.44 -6.57 -3.42
N ARG A 186 10.20 -6.40 -2.93
CA ARG A 186 9.91 -5.45 -1.85
C ARG A 186 10.64 -5.81 -0.54
N LYS A 187 10.80 -7.11 -0.23
CA LYS A 187 11.62 -7.55 0.93
C LYS A 187 13.10 -7.17 0.78
N VAL A 188 13.66 -7.32 -0.42
CA VAL A 188 15.06 -6.93 -0.68
C VAL A 188 15.19 -5.40 -0.61
N ALA A 189 14.25 -4.66 -1.20
CA ALA A 189 14.20 -3.21 -1.11
C ALA A 189 14.14 -2.71 0.35
N LYS A 190 13.31 -3.34 1.19
CA LYS A 190 13.26 -3.03 2.64
C LYS A 190 14.60 -3.25 3.36
N LYS A 191 15.38 -4.25 2.96
CA LYS A 191 16.72 -4.48 3.54
C LYS A 191 17.71 -3.38 3.14
N ILE A 192 17.57 -2.80 1.95
CA ILE A 192 18.48 -1.77 1.43
C ILE A 192 18.10 -0.38 1.97
N TRP A 193 16.81 -0.01 1.93
CA TRP A 193 16.34 1.36 2.20
C TRP A 193 15.38 1.48 3.40
N GLY A 194 15.10 0.37 4.11
CA GLY A 194 14.02 0.33 5.09
C GLY A 194 12.64 0.34 4.41
N ASP A 195 11.60 0.67 5.15
CA ASP A 195 10.22 0.72 4.60
C ASP A 195 9.87 2.12 4.04
N ARG A 196 10.85 2.77 3.40
CA ARG A 196 10.68 4.09 2.80
C ARG A 196 11.05 4.06 1.33
N LEU A 197 10.32 4.84 0.52
CA LEU A 197 10.73 5.06 -0.84
C LEU A 197 12.06 5.85 -0.83
N PRO A 198 13.12 5.34 -1.49
CA PRO A 198 14.38 6.08 -1.57
C PRO A 198 14.21 7.34 -2.42
N ASN A 199 14.99 8.36 -2.07
CA ASN A 199 15.15 9.54 -2.91
C ASN A 199 15.95 9.21 -4.18
N GLY A 200 15.83 10.05 -5.19
CA GLY A 200 16.59 9.93 -6.43
C GLY A 200 15.74 9.49 -7.62
N ASP A 201 16.39 9.13 -8.69
CA ASP A 201 15.73 8.69 -9.92
C ASP A 201 15.09 7.31 -9.73
N PRO A 202 13.78 7.14 -10.05
CA PRO A 202 13.08 5.88 -9.87
C PRO A 202 13.67 4.72 -10.68
N GLU A 203 14.13 4.97 -11.90
CA GLU A 203 14.73 3.92 -12.75
C GLU A 203 16.10 3.50 -12.22
N GLU A 204 16.92 4.45 -11.72
CA GLU A 204 18.19 4.12 -11.08
C GLU A 204 17.99 3.28 -9.81
N ASN A 205 17.00 3.63 -8.97
CA ASN A 205 16.65 2.84 -7.80
C ASN A 205 16.20 1.42 -8.19
N ALA A 206 15.42 1.28 -9.26
CA ALA A 206 15.02 -0.02 -9.79
C ALA A 206 16.23 -0.83 -10.28
N ARG A 207 17.22 -0.20 -10.92
CA ARG A 207 18.48 -0.85 -11.36
C ARG A 207 19.32 -1.33 -10.17
N ILE A 208 19.41 -0.54 -9.12
CA ILE A 208 20.11 -0.94 -7.87
C ILE A 208 19.44 -2.17 -7.27
N LEU A 209 18.10 -2.16 -7.17
CA LEU A 209 17.36 -3.31 -6.65
C LEU A 209 17.51 -4.55 -7.52
N PHE A 210 17.43 -4.40 -8.86
CA PHE A 210 17.64 -5.49 -9.81
C PHE A 210 19.03 -6.12 -9.64
N GLY A 211 20.09 -5.31 -9.51
CA GLY A 211 21.44 -5.80 -9.24
C GLY A 211 21.56 -6.52 -7.90
N ALA A 212 20.88 -6.04 -6.85
CA ALA A 212 20.90 -6.68 -5.53
C ALA A 212 20.17 -8.03 -5.52
N GLU A 213 19.10 -8.18 -6.31
CA GLU A 213 18.36 -9.45 -6.44
C GLU A 213 19.05 -10.45 -7.37
N ASN A 214 19.88 -9.97 -8.30
CA ASN A 214 20.56 -10.75 -9.30
C ASN A 214 22.10 -10.59 -9.19
N PRO A 215 22.72 -10.96 -8.05
CA PRO A 215 24.16 -10.82 -7.89
C PRO A 215 24.92 -11.70 -8.90
N PRO A 216 26.18 -11.36 -9.26
CA PRO A 216 26.99 -12.16 -10.16
C PRO A 216 27.08 -13.62 -9.71
N GLY A 217 26.81 -14.54 -10.64
CA GLY A 217 26.80 -15.98 -10.36
C GLY A 217 25.45 -16.56 -9.98
N SER A 218 24.35 -15.76 -10.00
CA SER A 218 22.99 -16.27 -9.82
C SER A 218 22.67 -17.32 -10.88
N SER A 219 22.11 -18.47 -10.44
CA SER A 219 21.68 -19.56 -11.33
C SER A 219 20.42 -19.18 -12.14
N TYR A 220 19.62 -18.25 -11.64
CA TYR A 220 18.44 -17.70 -12.28
C TYR A 220 18.44 -16.18 -12.10
N VAL A 221 18.19 -15.47 -13.19
CA VAL A 221 18.07 -14.02 -13.18
C VAL A 221 16.59 -13.68 -13.29
N SER A 222 16.03 -13.03 -12.27
CA SER A 222 14.67 -12.51 -12.32
C SER A 222 14.56 -11.37 -13.34
N GLY A 223 13.40 -11.21 -13.95
CA GLY A 223 13.15 -10.07 -14.82
C GLY A 223 13.02 -8.76 -14.04
N SER A 224 12.97 -7.63 -14.75
CA SER A 224 13.00 -6.29 -14.14
C SER A 224 11.64 -5.65 -13.88
N GLN A 225 10.53 -6.32 -14.24
CA GLN A 225 9.19 -5.76 -14.07
C GLN A 225 8.83 -5.46 -12.62
N ASP A 226 9.35 -6.28 -11.67
CA ASP A 226 9.08 -6.12 -10.24
C ASP A 226 9.75 -4.87 -9.71
N GLN A 227 11.04 -4.70 -10.00
CA GLN A 227 11.83 -3.57 -9.53
C GLN A 227 11.34 -2.25 -10.13
N LEU A 228 11.10 -2.23 -11.46
CA LEU A 228 10.53 -1.06 -12.14
C LEU A 228 9.14 -0.73 -11.59
N GLY A 229 8.27 -1.72 -11.42
CA GLY A 229 6.92 -1.50 -10.92
C GLY A 229 6.85 -1.07 -9.44
N LEU A 230 7.90 -1.32 -8.64
CA LEU A 230 8.00 -0.80 -7.27
C LEU A 230 8.40 0.68 -7.23
N PHE A 231 9.28 1.14 -8.12
CA PHE A 231 9.82 2.50 -8.04
C PHE A 231 9.21 3.48 -9.02
N MET A 232 8.87 3.04 -10.24
CA MET A 232 8.26 3.90 -11.26
C MET A 232 6.81 4.25 -10.86
N PRO A 233 6.46 5.54 -10.70
CA PRO A 233 5.10 5.93 -10.34
C PRO A 233 4.10 5.67 -11.47
N GLY A 234 2.82 5.60 -11.13
CA GLY A 234 1.73 5.46 -12.08
C GLY A 234 1.61 4.08 -12.70
N VAL A 235 1.27 4.06 -13.98
CA VAL A 235 1.18 2.86 -14.80
C VAL A 235 2.26 2.90 -15.85
N ASN A 236 2.97 1.79 -16.02
CA ASN A 236 4.15 1.70 -16.86
C ASN A 236 4.02 0.57 -17.87
N GLN A 237 4.24 0.89 -19.13
CA GLN A 237 4.42 -0.05 -20.23
C GLN A 237 5.92 -0.27 -20.44
N LEU A 238 6.40 -1.46 -20.12
CA LEU A 238 7.80 -1.86 -20.14
C LEU A 238 8.04 -2.72 -21.39
N CYS A 239 8.66 -2.18 -22.44
CA CYS A 239 8.84 -2.87 -23.73
C CYS A 239 10.13 -3.70 -23.74
N TYR A 240 10.01 -5.03 -23.89
CA TYR A 240 11.12 -5.98 -23.90
C TYR A 240 11.34 -6.59 -25.29
N ASP A 241 12.63 -6.80 -25.64
CA ASP A 241 13.08 -7.30 -26.95
C ASP A 241 14.20 -8.37 -26.84
N GLY A 242 14.18 -9.11 -25.75
CA GLY A 242 15.18 -10.15 -25.48
C GLY A 242 16.29 -9.74 -24.51
N HIS A 243 16.07 -8.68 -23.77
CA HIS A 243 16.93 -8.22 -22.68
C HIS A 243 16.18 -8.26 -21.35
N PHE A 244 16.90 -8.34 -20.22
CA PHE A 244 16.30 -8.25 -18.90
C PHE A 244 15.81 -6.85 -18.54
N TRP A 245 16.33 -5.82 -19.21
CA TRP A 245 15.89 -4.44 -19.05
C TRP A 245 15.10 -3.99 -20.27
N PRO A 246 13.98 -3.28 -20.12
CA PRO A 246 13.19 -2.84 -21.27
C PRO A 246 14.00 -1.82 -22.11
N HIS A 247 13.86 -1.90 -23.41
CA HIS A 247 14.48 -0.93 -24.33
C HIS A 247 13.70 0.38 -24.40
N GLN A 248 12.43 0.37 -23.97
CA GLN A 248 11.56 1.54 -23.88
C GLN A 248 10.62 1.41 -22.70
N ILE A 249 10.42 2.52 -21.97
CA ILE A 249 9.47 2.64 -20.87
C ILE A 249 8.52 3.80 -21.22
N ASN A 250 7.23 3.51 -21.31
CA ASN A 250 6.18 4.52 -21.43
C ASN A 250 5.41 4.56 -20.10
N SER A 251 5.31 5.75 -19.52
CA SER A 251 4.67 5.92 -18.20
C SER A 251 3.50 6.90 -18.29
N THR A 252 2.45 6.65 -17.52
CA THR A 252 1.41 7.63 -17.26
C THR A 252 1.24 7.84 -15.76
N VAL A 253 1.33 9.09 -15.36
CA VAL A 253 1.05 9.59 -14.00
C VAL A 253 -0.15 10.57 -14.04
N ASP A 254 -0.90 10.55 -15.16
CA ASP A 254 -2.10 11.38 -15.29
C ASP A 254 -3.10 11.03 -14.21
N LYS A 255 -3.46 12.03 -13.42
CA LYS A 255 -4.35 11.86 -12.26
C LYS A 255 -5.67 11.21 -12.62
N GLU A 256 -6.30 11.64 -13.70
CA GLU A 256 -7.62 11.13 -14.08
C GLU A 256 -7.54 9.64 -14.51
N THR A 257 -6.46 9.26 -15.21
CA THR A 257 -6.22 7.88 -15.64
C THR A 257 -5.89 6.98 -14.44
N CYS A 258 -5.04 7.45 -13.52
CA CYS A 258 -4.68 6.69 -12.31
C CYS A 258 -5.87 6.54 -11.35
N ASP A 259 -6.67 7.58 -11.16
CA ASP A 259 -7.89 7.54 -10.36
C ASP A 259 -8.94 6.61 -10.97
N TRP A 260 -9.12 6.67 -12.31
CA TRP A 260 -10.00 5.75 -13.03
C TRP A 260 -9.55 4.29 -12.82
N LEU A 261 -8.27 3.98 -13.04
CA LEU A 261 -7.76 2.62 -12.85
C LEU A 261 -7.94 2.16 -11.40
N SER A 262 -7.71 3.03 -10.42
CA SER A 262 -7.94 2.75 -9.00
C SER A 262 -9.40 2.41 -8.69
N LYS A 263 -10.35 2.96 -9.46
CA LYS A 263 -11.78 2.72 -9.30
C LYS A 263 -12.24 1.41 -9.93
N VAL A 264 -11.71 1.07 -11.12
CA VAL A 264 -12.19 -0.10 -11.89
C VAL A 264 -11.38 -1.36 -11.66
N LEU A 265 -10.25 -1.28 -10.95
CA LEU A 265 -9.40 -2.42 -10.63
C LEU A 265 -9.73 -2.93 -9.23
N HIS A 266 -10.14 -4.19 -9.14
CA HIS A 266 -10.49 -4.85 -7.90
C HIS A 266 -9.53 -6.00 -7.64
N MET A 267 -9.17 -6.22 -6.37
CA MET A 267 -8.28 -7.30 -5.96
C MET A 267 -8.93 -8.13 -4.87
N VAL A 268 -9.09 -9.42 -5.12
CA VAL A 268 -9.64 -10.36 -4.14
C VAL A 268 -8.56 -11.36 -3.77
N TYR A 269 -8.29 -11.55 -2.47
CA TYR A 269 -7.35 -12.56 -2.04
C TYR A 269 -7.89 -13.96 -2.35
N PHE A 270 -7.04 -14.78 -2.95
CA PHE A 270 -7.34 -16.18 -3.23
C PHE A 270 -6.52 -17.10 -2.33
N GLN A 271 -5.24 -17.28 -2.64
CA GLN A 271 -4.32 -18.10 -1.85
C GLN A 271 -2.86 -17.79 -2.19
N LYS A 272 -1.95 -18.08 -1.27
CA LYS A 272 -0.53 -18.06 -1.56
C LYS A 272 -0.11 -19.27 -2.41
N ARG A 273 0.98 -19.12 -3.16
CA ARG A 273 1.57 -20.24 -3.92
C ARG A 273 1.90 -21.41 -3.00
N PRO A 274 1.60 -22.66 -3.41
CA PRO A 274 2.00 -23.85 -2.67
C PRO A 274 3.51 -23.93 -2.47
N ASP A 275 3.95 -24.64 -1.43
CA ASP A 275 5.37 -24.90 -1.22
C ASP A 275 5.91 -25.82 -2.32
N GLY A 276 7.15 -25.53 -2.79
CA GLY A 276 7.76 -26.24 -3.91
C GLY A 276 7.21 -25.90 -5.28
N TYR A 277 6.25 -24.97 -5.38
CA TYR A 277 5.72 -24.54 -6.66
C TYR A 277 6.79 -23.92 -7.56
N ASN A 278 6.89 -24.45 -8.79
CA ASN A 278 7.78 -23.95 -9.84
C ASN A 278 7.04 -23.93 -11.20
N PRO A 279 6.70 -22.75 -11.74
CA PRO A 279 5.99 -22.64 -13.01
C PRO A 279 6.81 -23.04 -14.23
N LEU A 280 8.13 -23.17 -14.09
CA LEU A 280 9.05 -23.48 -15.20
C LEU A 280 9.26 -24.98 -15.44
N LEU A 281 8.62 -25.87 -14.66
CA LEU A 281 8.74 -27.31 -14.85
C LEU A 281 8.07 -27.81 -16.15
N GLU A 282 7.10 -27.07 -16.66
CA GLU A 282 6.42 -27.35 -17.91
C GLU A 282 6.41 -26.08 -18.77
N GLN A 283 6.91 -26.19 -20.00
CA GLN A 283 7.06 -25.07 -20.92
C GLN A 283 6.61 -25.47 -22.31
N ASN A 284 5.78 -24.63 -22.92
CA ASN A 284 5.33 -24.76 -24.30
C ASN A 284 5.48 -23.40 -25.01
N ILE A 285 6.72 -22.93 -25.13
CA ILE A 285 7.01 -21.58 -25.63
C ILE A 285 6.90 -21.55 -27.15
N THR A 286 5.75 -21.13 -27.66
CA THR A 286 5.50 -20.96 -29.09
C THR A 286 5.49 -19.48 -29.48
N LYS A 287 5.80 -19.19 -30.75
CA LYS A 287 5.75 -17.82 -31.27
C LYS A 287 4.37 -17.21 -31.16
N ASP A 288 3.31 -18.00 -31.44
CA ASP A 288 1.93 -17.53 -31.41
C ASP A 288 1.47 -17.26 -29.97
N GLY A 289 1.81 -18.14 -29.00
CA GLY A 289 1.50 -17.92 -27.60
C GLY A 289 2.23 -16.69 -27.01
N VAL A 290 3.52 -16.51 -27.37
CA VAL A 290 4.27 -15.31 -26.94
C VAL A 290 3.73 -14.05 -27.62
N LYS A 291 3.34 -14.13 -28.90
CA LYS A 291 2.68 -13.02 -29.58
C LYS A 291 1.35 -12.65 -28.91
N LYS A 292 0.51 -13.65 -28.56
CA LYS A 292 -0.74 -13.43 -27.83
C LYS A 292 -0.48 -12.70 -26.51
N LEU A 293 0.60 -13.07 -25.79
CA LEU A 293 1.01 -12.40 -24.58
C LEU A 293 1.43 -10.95 -24.82
N ALA A 294 2.21 -10.69 -25.88
CA ALA A 294 2.63 -9.33 -26.25
C ALA A 294 1.43 -8.45 -26.66
N ASP A 295 0.52 -9.01 -27.47
CA ASP A 295 -0.71 -8.33 -27.90
C ASP A 295 -1.61 -7.97 -26.67
N SER A 296 -1.66 -8.84 -25.65
CA SER A 296 -2.39 -8.55 -24.41
C SER A 296 -1.81 -7.35 -23.65
N GLY A 297 -0.49 -7.22 -23.60
CA GLY A 297 0.19 -6.07 -22.99
C GLY A 297 -0.11 -4.78 -23.74
N GLU A 298 -0.07 -4.79 -25.08
CA GLU A 298 -0.43 -3.63 -25.88
C GLU A 298 -1.89 -3.24 -25.71
N LEU A 299 -2.82 -4.21 -25.77
CA LEU A 299 -4.24 -3.97 -25.52
C LEU A 299 -4.49 -3.39 -24.13
N CYS A 300 -3.80 -3.89 -23.10
CA CYS A 300 -3.90 -3.38 -21.74
C CYS A 300 -3.51 -1.90 -21.67
N TRP A 301 -2.36 -1.54 -22.23
CA TRP A 301 -1.87 -0.16 -22.25
C TRP A 301 -2.82 0.79 -22.94
N GLN A 302 -3.26 0.44 -24.16
CA GLN A 302 -4.20 1.24 -24.92
C GLN A 302 -5.56 1.39 -24.22
N SER A 303 -6.04 0.34 -23.57
CA SER A 303 -7.30 0.36 -22.81
C SER A 303 -7.22 1.29 -21.60
N ILE A 304 -6.09 1.29 -20.89
CA ILE A 304 -5.86 2.19 -19.76
C ILE A 304 -5.85 3.65 -20.21
N LEU A 305 -5.11 3.97 -21.28
CA LEU A 305 -5.06 5.34 -21.80
C LEU A 305 -6.42 5.86 -22.29
N LYS A 306 -7.27 4.94 -22.82
CA LYS A 306 -8.62 5.27 -23.27
C LYS A 306 -9.69 5.14 -22.17
N ARG A 307 -9.31 4.67 -20.99
CA ARG A 307 -10.23 4.36 -19.88
C ARG A 307 -11.35 3.38 -20.30
N ASP A 308 -10.97 2.37 -21.09
CA ASP A 308 -11.85 1.32 -21.58
C ASP A 308 -11.78 0.09 -20.66
N VAL A 309 -12.75 -0.05 -19.75
CA VAL A 309 -12.80 -1.18 -18.80
C VAL A 309 -12.99 -2.53 -19.50
N LYS A 310 -13.75 -2.57 -20.61
CA LYS A 310 -13.96 -3.81 -21.38
C LYS A 310 -12.68 -4.25 -22.09
N GLY A 311 -11.95 -3.29 -22.67
CA GLY A 311 -10.64 -3.55 -23.26
C GLY A 311 -9.62 -3.99 -22.21
N LEU A 312 -9.60 -3.36 -21.04
CA LEU A 312 -8.76 -3.77 -19.92
C LEU A 312 -9.08 -5.20 -19.49
N GLY A 313 -10.35 -5.53 -19.28
CA GLY A 313 -10.76 -6.89 -18.90
C GLY A 313 -10.32 -7.94 -19.93
N ARG A 314 -10.54 -7.70 -21.23
CA ARG A 314 -10.04 -8.59 -22.29
C ARG A 314 -8.54 -8.78 -22.22
N ALA A 315 -7.76 -7.73 -21.97
CA ALA A 315 -6.30 -7.81 -21.85
C ALA A 315 -5.88 -8.69 -20.66
N LEU A 316 -6.55 -8.56 -19.51
CA LEU A 316 -6.32 -9.40 -18.33
C LEU A 316 -6.57 -10.88 -18.67
N THR A 317 -7.73 -11.20 -19.22
CA THR A 317 -8.10 -12.59 -19.61
C THR A 317 -7.16 -13.15 -20.68
N THR A 318 -6.82 -12.36 -21.71
CA THR A 318 -5.88 -12.79 -22.76
C THR A 318 -4.47 -13.08 -22.19
N THR A 319 -4.03 -12.31 -21.21
CA THR A 319 -2.77 -12.58 -20.48
C THR A 319 -2.83 -13.94 -19.77
N LEU A 320 -3.92 -14.22 -19.05
CA LEU A 320 -4.12 -15.48 -18.34
C LEU A 320 -4.10 -16.68 -19.30
N GLU A 321 -4.82 -16.57 -20.42
CA GLU A 321 -4.83 -17.58 -21.46
C GLU A 321 -3.45 -17.79 -22.08
N ALA A 322 -2.73 -16.72 -22.44
CA ALA A 322 -1.39 -16.80 -23.00
C ALA A 322 -0.41 -17.47 -22.01
N TRP A 323 -0.53 -17.16 -20.71
CA TRP A 323 0.26 -17.85 -19.67
C TRP A 323 -0.03 -19.35 -19.64
N SER A 324 -1.30 -19.74 -19.68
CA SER A 324 -1.70 -21.15 -19.71
C SER A 324 -1.17 -21.89 -20.96
N GLU A 325 -1.07 -21.20 -22.11
CA GLU A 325 -0.53 -21.77 -23.34
C GLU A 325 0.99 -21.97 -23.32
N ILE A 326 1.75 -20.94 -22.85
CA ILE A 326 3.23 -20.96 -22.92
C ILE A 326 3.89 -21.57 -21.69
N LEU A 327 3.26 -21.45 -20.53
CA LEU A 327 3.72 -21.94 -19.23
C LEU A 327 2.53 -22.49 -18.44
N PRO A 328 2.05 -23.69 -18.76
CA PRO A 328 0.79 -24.22 -18.22
C PRO A 328 0.69 -24.18 -16.69
N LEU A 329 1.79 -24.45 -16.01
CA LEU A 329 1.81 -24.41 -14.55
C LEU A 329 1.70 -23.01 -13.96
N THR A 330 1.76 -21.93 -14.77
CA THR A 330 1.47 -20.57 -14.29
C THR A 330 0.02 -20.44 -13.87
N VAL A 331 -0.89 -21.18 -14.53
CA VAL A 331 -2.35 -21.17 -14.27
C VAL A 331 -2.85 -22.60 -14.05
N PRO A 332 -2.56 -23.22 -12.90
CA PRO A 332 -3.07 -24.54 -12.56
C PRO A 332 -4.62 -24.59 -12.54
N ASP A 333 -5.19 -25.80 -12.58
CA ASP A 333 -6.66 -26.02 -12.64
C ASP A 333 -7.42 -25.27 -11.53
N TYR A 334 -6.90 -25.26 -10.32
CA TYR A 334 -7.53 -24.53 -9.21
C TYR A 334 -7.59 -23.01 -9.42
N CYS A 335 -6.67 -22.45 -10.23
CA CYS A 335 -6.74 -21.05 -10.65
C CYS A 335 -7.88 -20.84 -11.65
N TRP A 336 -8.06 -21.75 -12.60
CA TRP A 336 -9.19 -21.69 -13.54
C TRP A 336 -10.54 -21.82 -12.85
N GLU A 337 -10.65 -22.67 -11.83
CA GLU A 337 -11.87 -22.79 -11.02
C GLU A 337 -12.18 -21.48 -10.27
N GLU A 338 -11.18 -20.80 -9.76
CA GLU A 338 -11.36 -19.51 -9.06
C GLU A 338 -11.77 -18.39 -10.03
N ILE A 339 -11.11 -18.28 -11.19
CA ILE A 339 -11.39 -17.24 -12.20
C ILE A 339 -12.83 -17.29 -12.70
N LYS A 340 -13.41 -18.48 -12.86
CA LYS A 340 -14.81 -18.66 -13.29
C LYS A 340 -15.83 -17.93 -12.44
N LYS A 341 -15.52 -17.64 -11.18
CA LYS A 341 -16.41 -16.88 -10.30
C LYS A 341 -16.61 -15.43 -10.76
N TYR A 342 -15.75 -14.96 -11.68
CA TYR A 342 -15.73 -13.60 -12.18
C TYR A 342 -16.04 -13.49 -13.69
N ASP A 343 -16.62 -14.53 -14.29
CA ASP A 343 -16.96 -14.58 -15.73
C ASP A 343 -18.00 -13.52 -16.13
N ASP A 344 -18.80 -13.03 -15.18
CA ASP A 344 -19.77 -11.95 -15.42
C ASP A 344 -19.13 -10.56 -15.50
N HIS A 345 -17.82 -10.44 -15.18
CA HIS A 345 -17.07 -9.20 -15.28
C HIS A 345 -16.29 -9.10 -16.59
N PRO A 346 -15.84 -7.89 -17.00
CA PRO A 346 -15.09 -7.69 -18.25
C PRO A 346 -13.86 -8.58 -18.42
N GLY A 347 -13.22 -9.02 -17.31
CA GLY A 347 -12.14 -10.00 -17.31
C GLY A 347 -11.27 -9.91 -16.05
N ALA A 348 -10.45 -10.95 -15.87
CA ALA A 348 -9.62 -11.10 -14.70
C ALA A 348 -8.27 -11.79 -14.99
N VAL A 349 -7.29 -11.60 -14.09
CA VAL A 349 -5.98 -12.24 -14.10
C VAL A 349 -5.48 -12.46 -12.68
N PHE A 350 -4.51 -13.33 -12.46
CA PHE A 350 -3.84 -13.42 -11.16
C PHE A 350 -2.69 -12.40 -11.03
N SER A 351 -2.48 -11.90 -9.82
CA SER A 351 -1.35 -11.01 -9.49
C SER A 351 0.03 -11.65 -9.69
N GLY A 352 0.07 -12.96 -9.87
CA GLY A 352 1.28 -13.73 -10.15
C GLY A 352 1.00 -15.20 -10.45
N SER A 353 2.02 -15.94 -10.87
CA SER A 353 1.95 -17.38 -11.18
C SER A 353 1.45 -18.20 -9.98
N GLY A 354 0.52 -19.12 -10.22
CA GLY A 354 0.09 -20.10 -9.23
C GLY A 354 -0.79 -19.56 -8.10
N GLY A 355 -1.35 -18.37 -8.23
CA GLY A 355 -2.26 -17.80 -7.23
C GLY A 355 -1.93 -16.35 -6.83
N GLY A 356 -2.21 -16.01 -5.60
CA GLY A 356 -2.09 -14.67 -5.05
C GLY A 356 -3.44 -14.00 -4.93
N TYR A 357 -3.59 -12.85 -5.60
CA TYR A 357 -4.84 -12.12 -5.71
C TYR A 357 -5.43 -12.29 -7.11
N VAL A 358 -6.74 -12.42 -7.18
CA VAL A 358 -7.46 -12.23 -8.45
C VAL A 358 -7.60 -10.73 -8.67
N VAL A 359 -7.13 -10.27 -9.82
CA VAL A 359 -7.18 -8.88 -10.27
C VAL A 359 -8.29 -8.80 -11.32
N ILE A 360 -9.32 -8.04 -11.06
CA ILE A 360 -10.57 -8.01 -11.83
C ILE A 360 -10.82 -6.60 -12.34
N ALA A 361 -11.13 -6.45 -13.61
CA ALA A 361 -11.61 -5.20 -14.19
C ALA A 361 -13.13 -5.13 -14.08
N SER A 362 -13.67 -4.12 -13.39
CA SER A 362 -15.12 -3.94 -13.23
C SER A 362 -15.47 -2.49 -12.91
N GLU A 363 -16.57 -1.97 -13.43
CA GLU A 363 -17.16 -0.70 -12.99
C GLU A 363 -18.01 -0.88 -11.74
N GLU A 364 -18.49 -2.12 -11.50
CA GLU A 364 -19.30 -2.45 -10.32
C GLU A 364 -18.40 -2.89 -9.16
N PRO A 365 -18.78 -2.56 -7.92
CA PRO A 365 -18.03 -3.00 -6.76
C PRO A 365 -18.08 -4.52 -6.61
N ILE A 366 -16.97 -5.11 -6.17
CA ILE A 366 -16.86 -6.57 -5.92
C ILE A 366 -16.78 -6.78 -4.41
N GLU A 367 -17.63 -7.68 -3.90
CA GLU A 367 -17.66 -8.02 -2.48
C GLU A 367 -16.33 -8.61 -2.02
N GLY A 368 -15.83 -8.16 -0.89
CA GLY A 368 -14.55 -8.63 -0.32
C GLY A 368 -13.31 -8.12 -1.06
N ALA A 369 -13.45 -7.28 -2.09
CA ALA A 369 -12.30 -6.73 -2.80
C ALA A 369 -11.54 -5.70 -1.97
N LEU A 370 -10.22 -5.76 -2.05
CA LEU A 370 -9.32 -4.76 -1.51
C LEU A 370 -9.39 -3.49 -2.35
N LYS A 371 -9.33 -2.35 -1.67
CA LYS A 371 -9.21 -1.04 -2.33
C LYS A 371 -7.84 -0.93 -2.99
N VAL A 372 -7.82 -0.73 -4.30
CA VAL A 372 -6.60 -0.40 -5.06
C VAL A 372 -6.44 1.13 -5.10
N LYS A 373 -5.23 1.60 -4.93
CA LYS A 373 -4.86 3.00 -5.13
C LYS A 373 -3.57 3.04 -5.93
N VAL A 374 -3.67 3.42 -7.20
CA VAL A 374 -2.48 3.66 -8.04
C VAL A 374 -1.71 4.82 -7.46
N ARG A 375 -0.39 4.66 -7.34
CA ARG A 375 0.50 5.69 -6.84
C ARG A 375 1.08 6.47 -8.00
N TYR A 376 0.88 7.80 -8.01
CA TYR A 376 1.35 8.72 -9.06
C TYR A 376 1.89 10.03 -8.47
#